data_9201158ccd658c287e1086072b3313bd
#
_entry.id   9201158ccd658c287e1086072b3313bd
#
_cell.length_a   1.000
_cell.length_b   1.000
_cell.length_c   1.000
_cell.angle_alpha   90.00
_cell.angle_beta   90.00
_cell.angle_gamma   90.00
#
_symmetry.space_group_name_H-M   'P 1'
#
loop_
_entity.id
_entity.type
_entity.pdbx_description
1 polymer ?
#
loop_
_entity_poly.entity_id
_entity_poly.type
_entity_poly.pdbx_seq_one_letter_code
_entity_poly.pdbx_strand_id
1 'polypeptide(L)'
;MVIGAGAGIGGNVAKRFAKEGFHSVLCRRSNQHGLDDLIRGIEEEGGTASGFLINVIEPESIEECVEKVENDIGPIETLVFNLGAQVGNKSLSETTYKIFELGWRLATFSLFRTASSVLPKMEKRGKGSFLVTTSTSAFRGNAGQHSHASAMGGRRMLCQSLNAEFASKGIHIVHILVDGMVDAPDTLGKMMGQENFEKLRKTRGMEHDGLVLPDKVADTYYHLSKQHRSAWTYEIDLRSFSDNAWWNHPTLNI
;
A
#
# COMPACT_ATOMS: atom_id res chain seq x y z
N MET A 1 -9.56 -0.25 -7.18
CA MET A 1 -9.01 1.10 -6.85
C MET A 1 -7.74 0.95 -6.03
N VAL A 2 -6.68 1.71 -6.35
CA VAL A 2 -5.39 1.68 -5.63
C VAL A 2 -5.07 3.09 -5.14
N ILE A 3 -5.06 3.30 -3.83
CA ILE A 3 -4.62 4.56 -3.20
C ILE A 3 -3.13 4.42 -2.88
N GLY A 4 -2.29 5.27 -3.51
CA GLY A 4 -0.84 5.16 -3.49
C GLY A 4 -0.26 4.41 -4.69
N ALA A 5 -0.80 4.66 -5.88
CA ALA A 5 -0.38 4.07 -7.14
C ALA A 5 0.88 4.78 -7.71
N GLY A 6 2.04 4.48 -7.13
CA GLY A 6 3.35 4.85 -7.69
C GLY A 6 3.95 3.76 -8.58
N ALA A 7 5.16 3.97 -9.09
CA ALA A 7 5.86 3.02 -9.96
C ALA A 7 6.26 1.69 -9.26
N GLY A 8 6.21 1.65 -7.92
CA GLY A 8 6.46 0.42 -7.14
C GLY A 8 5.22 -0.47 -7.03
N ILE A 9 4.94 -0.96 -5.81
CA ILE A 9 3.87 -1.93 -5.54
C ILE A 9 2.51 -1.45 -6.10
N GLY A 10 2.09 -0.21 -5.80
CA GLY A 10 0.74 0.24 -6.15
C GLY A 10 0.46 0.26 -7.66
N GLY A 11 1.42 0.68 -8.48
CA GLY A 11 1.28 0.66 -9.94
C GLY A 11 1.26 -0.75 -10.50
N ASN A 12 2.12 -1.65 -9.99
CA ASN A 12 2.15 -3.05 -10.41
C ASN A 12 0.86 -3.80 -9.99
N VAL A 13 0.32 -3.50 -8.80
CA VAL A 13 -1.00 -4.01 -8.39
C VAL A 13 -2.08 -3.56 -9.37
N ALA A 14 -2.12 -2.27 -9.76
CA ALA A 14 -3.07 -1.78 -10.73
C ALA A 14 -2.95 -2.50 -12.09
N LYS A 15 -1.72 -2.67 -12.59
CA LYS A 15 -1.44 -3.45 -13.83
C LYS A 15 -1.91 -4.89 -13.71
N ARG A 16 -1.61 -5.56 -12.59
CA ARG A 16 -2.00 -6.95 -12.36
C ARG A 16 -3.50 -7.15 -12.39
N PHE A 17 -4.26 -6.27 -11.73
CA PHE A 17 -5.71 -6.33 -11.75
C PHE A 17 -6.29 -6.00 -13.14
N ALA A 18 -5.73 -5.01 -13.85
CA ALA A 18 -6.17 -4.68 -15.20
C ALA A 18 -5.98 -5.85 -16.18
N LYS A 19 -4.86 -6.59 -16.07
CA LYS A 19 -4.59 -7.80 -16.86
C LYS A 19 -5.63 -8.91 -16.64
N GLU A 20 -6.31 -8.90 -15.51
CA GLU A 20 -7.39 -9.84 -15.17
C GLU A 20 -8.79 -9.29 -15.50
N GLY A 21 -8.87 -8.22 -16.29
CA GLY A 21 -10.11 -7.65 -16.79
C GLY A 21 -10.80 -6.64 -15.85
N PHE A 22 -10.14 -6.22 -14.76
CA PHE A 22 -10.66 -5.13 -13.94
C PHE A 22 -10.33 -3.77 -14.56
N HIS A 23 -11.25 -2.81 -14.44
CA HIS A 23 -10.92 -1.42 -14.65
C HIS A 23 -10.11 -0.91 -13.44
N SER A 24 -8.84 -0.54 -13.66
CA SER A 24 -7.94 -0.11 -12.58
C SER A 24 -8.03 1.39 -12.35
N VAL A 25 -8.39 1.80 -11.13
CA VAL A 25 -8.40 3.20 -10.71
C VAL A 25 -7.15 3.49 -9.89
N LEU A 26 -6.29 4.37 -10.41
CA LEU A 26 -4.99 4.73 -9.84
C LEU A 26 -5.07 6.09 -9.15
N CYS A 27 -4.83 6.13 -7.84
CA CYS A 27 -4.81 7.37 -7.06
C CYS A 27 -3.40 7.65 -6.53
N ARG A 28 -2.88 8.85 -6.80
CA ARG A 28 -1.60 9.33 -6.27
C ARG A 28 -1.66 10.83 -5.93
N ARG A 29 -0.74 11.29 -5.08
CA ARG A 29 -0.77 12.66 -4.59
C ARG A 29 -0.42 13.70 -5.65
N SER A 30 0.56 13.40 -6.49
CA SER A 30 1.17 14.33 -7.44
C SER A 30 1.87 13.59 -8.58
N ASN A 31 2.48 14.30 -9.51
CA ASN A 31 3.16 13.77 -10.69
C ASN A 31 2.16 13.18 -11.70
N GLN A 32 1.43 14.09 -12.39
CA GLN A 32 0.47 13.72 -13.44
C GLN A 32 1.14 12.87 -14.53
N HIS A 33 2.30 13.27 -15.02
CA HIS A 33 3.02 12.54 -16.06
C HIS A 33 3.25 11.07 -15.68
N GLY A 34 3.77 10.81 -14.46
CA GLY A 34 3.96 9.43 -14.02
C GLY A 34 2.64 8.68 -13.73
N LEU A 35 1.51 9.36 -13.57
CA LEU A 35 0.18 8.74 -13.54
C LEU A 35 -0.24 8.34 -14.96
N ASP A 36 -0.07 9.25 -15.91
CA ASP A 36 -0.39 9.02 -17.33
C ASP A 36 0.45 7.88 -17.92
N ASP A 37 1.74 7.80 -17.55
CA ASP A 37 2.62 6.69 -17.95
C ASP A 37 2.14 5.34 -17.44
N LEU A 38 1.66 5.28 -16.19
CA LEU A 38 1.09 4.05 -15.63
C LEU A 38 -0.20 3.64 -16.33
N ILE A 39 -1.08 4.59 -16.63
CA ILE A 39 -2.34 4.35 -17.35
C ILE A 39 -2.03 3.83 -18.75
N ARG A 40 -1.18 4.55 -19.49
CA ARG A 40 -0.75 4.15 -20.85
C ARG A 40 -0.16 2.74 -20.84
N GLY A 41 0.74 2.41 -19.90
CA GLY A 41 1.32 1.07 -19.82
C GLY A 41 0.31 -0.02 -19.49
N ILE A 42 -0.83 0.29 -18.84
CA ILE A 42 -1.95 -0.64 -18.68
C ILE A 42 -2.73 -0.80 -19.99
N GLU A 43 -2.98 0.29 -20.70
CA GLU A 43 -3.73 0.30 -21.96
C GLU A 43 -2.96 -0.40 -23.09
N GLU A 44 -1.64 -0.20 -23.16
CA GLU A 44 -0.76 -0.89 -24.11
C GLU A 44 -0.74 -2.41 -23.90
N GLU A 45 -0.98 -2.88 -22.68
CA GLU A 45 -1.16 -4.31 -22.35
C GLU A 45 -2.62 -4.81 -22.55
N GLY A 46 -3.50 -3.96 -23.11
CA GLY A 46 -4.91 -4.30 -23.38
C GLY A 46 -5.85 -4.16 -22.18
N GLY A 47 -5.38 -3.61 -21.07
CA GLY A 47 -6.20 -3.31 -19.91
C GLY A 47 -6.92 -1.97 -20.00
N THR A 48 -7.69 -1.61 -18.98
CA THR A 48 -8.34 -0.30 -18.86
C THR A 48 -8.02 0.34 -17.51
N ALA A 49 -7.80 1.67 -17.51
CA ALA A 49 -7.47 2.38 -16.28
C ALA A 49 -7.97 3.83 -16.28
N SER A 50 -8.14 4.37 -15.09
CA SER A 50 -8.38 5.80 -14.84
C SER A 50 -7.49 6.31 -13.71
N GLY A 51 -7.11 7.57 -13.74
CA GLY A 51 -6.22 8.17 -12.77
C GLY A 51 -6.80 9.38 -12.07
N PHE A 52 -6.49 9.52 -10.78
CA PHE A 52 -6.88 10.68 -9.98
C PHE A 52 -5.70 11.19 -9.15
N LEU A 53 -5.48 12.49 -9.18
CA LEU A 53 -4.58 13.14 -8.22
C LEU A 53 -5.38 13.48 -6.97
N ILE A 54 -5.06 12.82 -5.84
CA ILE A 54 -5.69 13.07 -4.56
C ILE A 54 -4.65 13.29 -3.47
N ASN A 55 -4.83 14.29 -2.64
CA ASN A 55 -4.05 14.48 -1.43
C ASN A 55 -4.85 13.97 -0.23
N VAL A 56 -4.52 12.80 0.25
CA VAL A 56 -5.29 12.09 1.29
C VAL A 56 -5.39 12.82 2.64
N ILE A 57 -4.54 13.83 2.88
CA ILE A 57 -4.63 14.66 4.10
C ILE A 57 -5.58 15.84 3.95
N GLU A 58 -5.96 16.20 2.71
CA GLU A 58 -6.95 17.22 2.47
C GLU A 58 -8.35 16.74 2.85
N PRO A 59 -9.18 17.58 3.43
CA PRO A 59 -10.57 17.26 3.72
C PRO A 59 -11.30 16.78 2.45
N GLU A 60 -12.18 15.82 2.60
CA GLU A 60 -13.11 15.29 1.58
C GLU A 60 -12.48 14.67 0.32
N SER A 61 -11.15 14.81 0.11
CA SER A 61 -10.46 14.35 -1.10
C SER A 61 -10.59 12.84 -1.38
N ILE A 62 -10.63 12.01 -0.35
CA ILE A 62 -10.82 10.57 -0.45
C ILE A 62 -12.28 10.27 -0.75
N GLU A 63 -13.17 10.89 0.00
CA GLU A 63 -14.62 10.71 -0.03
C GLU A 63 -15.17 11.08 -1.42
N GLU A 64 -14.81 12.25 -1.93
CA GLU A 64 -15.19 12.71 -3.28
C GLU A 64 -14.66 11.78 -4.37
N CYS A 65 -13.40 11.32 -4.24
CA CYS A 65 -12.83 10.39 -5.21
C CYS A 65 -13.56 9.04 -5.19
N VAL A 66 -13.88 8.49 -4.02
CA VAL A 66 -14.64 7.25 -3.88
C VAL A 66 -16.04 7.40 -4.49
N GLU A 67 -16.76 8.49 -4.18
CA GLU A 67 -18.09 8.75 -4.76
C GLU A 67 -18.01 8.85 -6.28
N LYS A 68 -17.03 9.57 -6.81
CA LYS A 68 -16.85 9.70 -8.25
C LYS A 68 -16.57 8.36 -8.92
N VAL A 69 -15.72 7.51 -8.33
CA VAL A 69 -15.45 6.17 -8.87
C VAL A 69 -16.70 5.30 -8.86
N GLU A 70 -17.42 5.24 -7.75
CA GLU A 70 -18.63 4.42 -7.62
C GLU A 70 -19.76 4.88 -8.56
N ASN A 71 -19.87 6.19 -8.82
CA ASN A 71 -20.94 6.74 -9.67
C ASN A 71 -20.59 6.73 -11.17
N ASP A 72 -19.36 7.09 -11.52
CA ASP A 72 -19.00 7.35 -12.92
C ASP A 72 -18.30 6.17 -13.59
N ILE A 73 -17.64 5.30 -12.81
CA ILE A 73 -16.85 4.16 -13.33
C ILE A 73 -17.51 2.85 -12.98
N GLY A 74 -17.83 2.63 -11.70
CA GLY A 74 -18.47 1.41 -11.24
C GLY A 74 -18.09 1.02 -9.82
N PRO A 75 -18.65 -0.09 -9.31
CA PRO A 75 -18.46 -0.52 -7.94
C PRO A 75 -17.00 -0.87 -7.64
N ILE A 76 -16.48 -0.36 -6.54
CA ILE A 76 -15.14 -0.72 -6.04
C ILE A 76 -15.22 -2.13 -5.44
N GLU A 77 -14.81 -3.14 -6.22
CA GLU A 77 -14.78 -4.54 -5.74
C GLU A 77 -13.54 -4.85 -4.89
N THR A 78 -12.42 -4.23 -5.25
CA THR A 78 -11.16 -4.33 -4.49
C THR A 78 -10.59 -2.94 -4.27
N LEU A 79 -10.34 -2.61 -3.00
CA LEU A 79 -9.56 -1.44 -2.64
C LEU A 79 -8.20 -1.87 -2.12
N VAL A 80 -7.13 -1.25 -2.63
CA VAL A 80 -5.77 -1.41 -2.15
C VAL A 80 -5.29 -0.09 -1.56
N PHE A 81 -5.01 -0.09 -0.26
CA PHE A 81 -4.43 1.04 0.44
C PHE A 81 -2.92 0.85 0.58
N ASN A 82 -2.14 1.54 -0.27
CA ASN A 82 -0.69 1.36 -0.41
C ASN A 82 0.10 2.65 -0.15
N LEU A 83 -0.39 3.51 0.72
CA LEU A 83 0.32 4.75 1.05
C LEU A 83 1.50 4.49 1.98
N GLY A 84 2.69 4.98 1.58
CA GLY A 84 3.81 5.15 2.50
C GLY A 84 3.55 6.29 3.48
N ALA A 85 4.09 6.17 4.67
CA ALA A 85 4.01 7.21 5.71
C ALA A 85 5.38 7.48 6.34
N GLN A 86 6.45 7.28 5.57
CA GLN A 86 7.79 7.62 6.05
C GLN A 86 8.00 9.14 6.00
N VAL A 87 8.26 9.71 7.16
CA VAL A 87 8.59 11.13 7.35
C VAL A 87 10.08 11.34 7.68
N GLY A 88 10.91 10.33 7.38
CA GLY A 88 12.33 10.28 7.66
C GLY A 88 12.66 9.70 9.04
N ASN A 89 13.94 9.33 9.24
CA ASN A 89 14.47 8.94 10.54
C ASN A 89 14.87 10.20 11.30
N LYS A 90 14.33 10.36 12.50
CA LYS A 90 14.59 11.52 13.37
C LYS A 90 14.65 11.06 14.82
N SER A 91 15.60 11.59 15.58
CA SER A 91 15.65 11.40 17.04
C SER A 91 14.36 11.94 17.68
N LEU A 92 14.11 11.58 18.93
CA LEU A 92 12.95 12.08 19.66
C LEU A 92 12.97 13.62 19.75
N SER A 93 14.13 14.21 19.98
CA SER A 93 14.31 15.67 20.07
C SER A 93 14.10 16.41 18.74
N GLU A 94 14.30 15.74 17.61
CA GLU A 94 14.06 16.28 16.26
C GLU A 94 12.66 16.03 15.73
N THR A 95 11.89 15.13 16.37
CA THR A 95 10.54 14.80 15.97
C THR A 95 9.57 15.83 16.52
N THR A 96 9.18 16.80 15.70
CA THR A 96 8.17 17.79 16.09
C THR A 96 6.77 17.15 16.13
N TYR A 97 5.84 17.74 16.90
CA TYR A 97 4.44 17.31 16.94
C TYR A 97 3.81 17.27 15.53
N LYS A 98 4.12 18.26 14.69
CA LYS A 98 3.64 18.32 13.30
C LYS A 98 4.13 17.14 12.46
N ILE A 99 5.39 16.73 12.60
CA ILE A 99 5.95 15.56 11.91
C ILE A 99 5.31 14.28 12.42
N PHE A 100 5.15 14.16 13.74
CA PHE A 100 4.51 13.00 14.35
C PHE A 100 3.06 12.85 13.86
N GLU A 101 2.28 13.91 13.92
CA GLU A 101 0.89 13.96 13.46
C GLU A 101 0.77 13.64 11.96
N LEU A 102 1.67 14.18 11.12
CA LEU A 102 1.65 13.94 9.68
C LEU A 102 1.76 12.45 9.34
N GLY A 103 2.65 11.72 10.02
CA GLY A 103 2.77 10.26 9.85
C GLY A 103 1.47 9.53 10.16
N TRP A 104 0.81 9.90 11.26
CA TRP A 104 -0.48 9.33 11.65
C TRP A 104 -1.59 9.69 10.67
N ARG A 105 -1.66 10.94 10.23
CA ARG A 105 -2.65 11.40 9.22
C ARG A 105 -2.50 10.66 7.90
N LEU A 106 -1.27 10.45 7.43
CA LEU A 106 -0.99 9.72 6.19
C LEU A 106 -1.27 8.22 6.28
N ALA A 107 -0.94 7.58 7.40
CA ALA A 107 -1.00 6.13 7.50
C ALA A 107 -2.32 5.62 8.07
N THR A 108 -2.74 6.16 9.20
CA THR A 108 -3.85 5.61 9.99
C THR A 108 -5.14 6.35 9.74
N PHE A 109 -5.13 7.68 9.85
CA PHE A 109 -6.35 8.48 9.69
C PHE A 109 -6.88 8.45 8.26
N SER A 110 -6.02 8.53 7.25
CA SER A 110 -6.46 8.39 5.86
C SER A 110 -6.97 6.98 5.54
N LEU A 111 -6.41 5.93 6.16
CA LEU A 111 -6.96 4.58 6.06
C LEU A 111 -8.37 4.50 6.67
N PHE A 112 -8.58 5.10 7.84
CA PHE A 112 -9.90 5.16 8.47
C PHE A 112 -10.92 5.87 7.58
N ARG A 113 -10.58 7.05 7.00
CA ARG A 113 -11.43 7.77 6.06
C ARG A 113 -11.76 6.92 4.82
N THR A 114 -10.74 6.24 4.26
CA THR A 114 -10.93 5.34 3.12
C THR A 114 -11.88 4.19 3.47
N ALA A 115 -11.68 3.56 4.62
CA ALA A 115 -12.56 2.49 5.09
C ALA A 115 -13.99 2.97 5.29
N SER A 116 -14.17 4.13 5.94
CA SER A 116 -15.50 4.74 6.18
C SER A 116 -16.25 5.06 4.88
N SER A 117 -15.52 5.39 3.80
CA SER A 117 -16.13 5.70 2.50
C SER A 117 -16.46 4.46 1.67
N VAL A 118 -15.64 3.41 1.75
CA VAL A 118 -15.74 2.24 0.85
C VAL A 118 -16.49 1.07 1.50
N LEU A 119 -16.20 0.75 2.78
CA LEU A 119 -16.74 -0.46 3.41
C LEU A 119 -18.27 -0.49 3.51
N PRO A 120 -18.99 0.61 3.81
CA PRO A 120 -20.46 0.60 3.78
C PRO A 120 -21.06 0.28 2.41
N LYS A 121 -20.37 0.67 1.33
CA LYS A 121 -20.78 0.37 -0.04
C LYS A 121 -20.53 -1.12 -0.37
N MET A 122 -19.40 -1.67 0.04
CA MET A 122 -19.11 -3.11 -0.06
C MET A 122 -20.08 -3.94 0.77
N GLU A 123 -20.41 -3.52 1.99
CA GLU A 123 -21.38 -4.17 2.88
C GLU A 123 -22.77 -4.27 2.21
N LYS A 124 -23.27 -3.19 1.61
CA LYS A 124 -24.53 -3.20 0.88
C LYS A 124 -24.55 -4.23 -0.27
N ARG A 125 -23.39 -4.51 -0.86
CA ARG A 125 -23.23 -5.52 -1.93
C ARG A 125 -22.95 -6.93 -1.37
N GLY A 126 -22.65 -7.07 -0.08
CA GLY A 126 -22.28 -8.33 0.57
C GLY A 126 -20.96 -8.94 0.08
N LYS A 127 -20.11 -8.15 -0.57
CA LYS A 127 -18.82 -8.59 -1.12
C LYS A 127 -17.83 -7.43 -1.28
N GLY A 128 -16.55 -7.72 -1.14
CA GLY A 128 -15.45 -6.80 -1.39
C GLY A 128 -14.13 -7.29 -0.80
N SER A 129 -13.03 -6.74 -1.29
CA SER A 129 -11.69 -6.96 -0.72
C SER A 129 -11.04 -5.62 -0.38
N PHE A 130 -10.51 -5.52 0.83
CA PHE A 130 -9.86 -4.32 1.34
C PHE A 130 -8.44 -4.68 1.81
N LEU A 131 -7.45 -4.41 0.96
CA LEU A 131 -6.07 -4.87 1.10
C LEU A 131 -5.18 -3.71 1.54
N VAL A 132 -4.49 -3.88 2.65
CA VAL A 132 -3.75 -2.78 3.31
C VAL A 132 -2.27 -3.12 3.41
N THR A 133 -1.44 -2.38 2.70
CA THR A 133 0.02 -2.49 2.75
C THR A 133 0.57 -1.86 4.03
N THR A 134 1.48 -2.56 4.69
CA THR A 134 2.26 -2.04 5.82
C THR A 134 3.74 -2.40 5.70
N SER A 135 4.50 -2.06 6.72
CA SER A 135 5.91 -2.41 6.85
C SER A 135 6.18 -3.04 8.22
N THR A 136 7.39 -3.55 8.42
CA THR A 136 7.87 -4.11 9.70
C THR A 136 7.68 -3.19 10.89
N SER A 137 7.59 -1.88 10.66
CA SER A 137 7.29 -0.89 11.68
C SER A 137 5.91 -1.04 12.33
N ALA A 138 5.01 -1.86 11.75
CA ALA A 138 3.75 -2.25 12.39
C ALA A 138 3.93 -3.25 13.55
N PHE A 139 5.10 -3.89 13.64
CA PHE A 139 5.42 -4.96 14.60
C PHE A 139 6.59 -4.61 15.52
N ARG A 140 7.51 -3.75 15.07
CA ARG A 140 8.68 -3.35 15.87
C ARG A 140 8.94 -1.86 15.72
N GLY A 141 9.22 -1.21 16.84
CA GLY A 141 9.72 0.16 16.88
C GLY A 141 11.24 0.17 16.74
N ASN A 142 11.76 0.95 15.81
CA ASN A 142 13.19 1.24 15.71
C ASN A 142 13.46 2.65 16.21
N ALA A 143 14.67 2.90 16.72
CA ALA A 143 15.12 4.24 17.04
C ALA A 143 14.98 5.15 15.82
N GLY A 144 14.58 6.40 16.02
CA GLY A 144 14.37 7.36 14.95
C GLY A 144 13.08 7.18 14.12
N GLN A 145 12.27 6.18 14.40
CA GLN A 145 11.03 5.91 13.64
C GLN A 145 9.74 6.13 14.45
N HIS A 146 9.76 7.01 15.43
CA HIS A 146 8.65 7.23 16.36
C HIS A 146 7.30 7.48 15.65
N SER A 147 7.26 8.42 14.72
CA SER A 147 6.05 8.74 13.95
C SER A 147 5.62 7.57 13.05
N HIS A 148 6.56 7.00 12.31
CA HIS A 148 6.29 5.92 11.37
C HIS A 148 5.80 4.65 12.07
N ALA A 149 6.49 4.21 13.13
CA ALA A 149 6.12 2.99 13.87
C ALA A 149 4.76 3.14 14.56
N SER A 150 4.50 4.28 15.21
CA SER A 150 3.20 4.55 15.82
C SER A 150 2.06 4.52 14.80
N ALA A 151 2.30 5.11 13.64
CA ALA A 151 1.31 5.16 12.57
C ALA A 151 1.08 3.77 11.93
N MET A 152 2.14 2.99 11.69
CA MET A 152 2.00 1.63 11.14
C MET A 152 1.38 0.66 12.14
N GLY A 153 1.70 0.77 13.44
CA GLY A 153 1.05 0.00 14.51
C GLY A 153 -0.45 0.32 14.60
N GLY A 154 -0.80 1.62 14.53
CA GLY A 154 -2.21 2.06 14.46
C GLY A 154 -2.94 1.50 13.24
N ARG A 155 -2.29 1.49 12.06
CA ARG A 155 -2.84 0.88 10.84
C ARG A 155 -3.15 -0.61 11.02
N ARG A 156 -2.21 -1.37 11.60
CA ARG A 156 -2.41 -2.79 11.88
C ARG A 156 -3.61 -3.04 12.80
N MET A 157 -3.70 -2.31 13.91
CA MET A 157 -4.81 -2.44 14.85
C MET A 157 -6.15 -2.02 14.24
N LEU A 158 -6.15 -0.98 13.39
CA LEU A 158 -7.34 -0.60 12.64
C LEU A 158 -7.80 -1.72 11.68
N CYS A 159 -6.88 -2.37 10.97
CA CYS A 159 -7.22 -3.53 10.14
C CYS A 159 -7.87 -4.67 10.95
N GLN A 160 -7.39 -4.95 12.17
CA GLN A 160 -8.01 -5.97 13.03
C GLN A 160 -9.44 -5.59 13.41
N SER A 161 -9.66 -4.34 13.81
CA SER A 161 -10.99 -3.84 14.15
C SER A 161 -11.95 -3.91 12.95
N LEU A 162 -11.50 -3.48 11.78
CA LEU A 162 -12.29 -3.55 10.54
C LEU A 162 -12.59 -5.00 10.16
N ASN A 163 -11.63 -5.92 10.29
CA ASN A 163 -11.86 -7.34 10.02
C ASN A 163 -12.91 -7.93 10.97
N ALA A 164 -12.83 -7.62 12.27
CA ALA A 164 -13.80 -8.08 13.26
C ALA A 164 -15.23 -7.61 12.94
N GLU A 165 -15.38 -6.40 12.40
CA GLU A 165 -16.68 -5.84 12.08
C GLU A 165 -17.24 -6.31 10.72
N PHE A 166 -16.39 -6.42 9.69
CA PHE A 166 -16.83 -6.57 8.30
C PHE A 166 -16.64 -7.96 7.69
N ALA A 167 -15.83 -8.84 8.29
CA ALA A 167 -15.59 -10.18 7.71
C ALA A 167 -16.89 -10.99 7.60
N SER A 168 -17.73 -11.02 8.64
CA SER A 168 -19.03 -11.71 8.63
C SER A 168 -20.02 -11.10 7.63
N LYS A 169 -19.80 -9.88 7.18
CA LYS A 169 -20.60 -9.17 6.17
C LYS A 169 -20.13 -9.42 4.73
N GLY A 170 -19.18 -10.34 4.54
CA GLY A 170 -18.67 -10.76 3.24
C GLY A 170 -17.55 -9.89 2.68
N ILE A 171 -16.86 -9.13 3.52
CA ILE A 171 -15.74 -8.26 3.12
C ILE A 171 -14.43 -8.82 3.63
N HIS A 172 -13.51 -9.08 2.71
CA HIS A 172 -12.19 -9.61 3.00
C HIS A 172 -11.20 -8.48 3.33
N ILE A 173 -10.90 -8.28 4.60
CA ILE A 173 -9.88 -7.31 5.08
C ILE A 173 -8.56 -8.03 5.23
N VAL A 174 -7.51 -7.55 4.56
CA VAL A 174 -6.16 -8.14 4.64
C VAL A 174 -5.12 -7.10 5.00
N HIS A 175 -4.33 -7.42 6.02
CA HIS A 175 -3.14 -6.67 6.41
C HIS A 175 -1.91 -7.33 5.79
N ILE A 176 -1.21 -6.62 4.90
CA ILE A 176 -0.08 -7.13 4.13
C ILE A 176 1.21 -6.46 4.60
N LEU A 177 2.06 -7.23 5.26
CA LEU A 177 3.37 -6.80 5.72
C LEU A 177 4.39 -6.98 4.59
N VAL A 178 5.03 -5.90 4.17
CA VAL A 178 6.20 -5.96 3.29
C VAL A 178 7.46 -5.86 4.13
N ASP A 179 8.14 -7.00 4.27
CA ASP A 179 9.33 -7.19 5.09
C ASP A 179 10.57 -7.30 4.19
N GLY A 180 11.00 -6.18 3.65
CA GLY A 180 12.19 -6.14 2.81
C GLY A 180 12.31 -4.85 2.00
N MET A 181 13.43 -4.73 1.32
CA MET A 181 13.70 -3.62 0.40
C MET A 181 12.98 -3.87 -0.93
N VAL A 182 12.04 -2.99 -1.24
CA VAL A 182 11.26 -3.08 -2.49
C VAL A 182 12.06 -2.48 -3.65
N ASP A 183 12.13 -3.20 -4.77
CA ASP A 183 12.71 -2.68 -6.03
C ASP A 183 11.81 -1.59 -6.63
N ALA A 184 11.89 -0.40 -6.05
CA ALA A 184 11.05 0.74 -6.40
C ALA A 184 11.89 2.02 -6.57
N PRO A 185 12.25 2.39 -7.81
CA PRO A 185 13.06 3.59 -8.10
C PRO A 185 12.48 4.87 -7.52
N ASP A 186 11.16 5.03 -7.56
CA ASP A 186 10.47 6.24 -7.08
C ASP A 186 10.40 6.38 -5.55
N THR A 187 10.68 5.32 -4.80
CA THR A 187 10.68 5.32 -3.33
C THR A 187 12.06 5.01 -2.78
N LEU A 188 12.46 3.75 -2.79
CA LEU A 188 13.76 3.33 -2.28
C LEU A 188 14.92 4.01 -3.05
N GLY A 189 14.82 4.07 -4.38
CA GLY A 189 15.82 4.73 -5.21
C GLY A 189 15.99 6.21 -4.90
N LYS A 190 14.90 6.95 -4.73
CA LYS A 190 14.97 8.38 -4.32
C LYS A 190 15.49 8.56 -2.90
N MET A 191 15.21 7.64 -1.99
CA MET A 191 15.66 7.70 -0.61
C MET A 191 17.16 7.41 -0.46
N MET A 192 17.68 6.45 -1.23
CA MET A 192 19.10 6.04 -1.18
C MET A 192 20.00 6.85 -2.11
N GLY A 193 19.45 7.51 -3.12
CA GLY A 193 20.16 8.06 -4.26
C GLY A 193 20.39 7.01 -5.36
N GLN A 194 20.36 7.47 -6.63
CA GLN A 194 20.37 6.59 -7.80
C GLN A 194 21.57 5.63 -7.84
N GLU A 195 22.77 6.13 -7.55
CA GLU A 195 23.99 5.33 -7.56
C GLU A 195 23.95 4.16 -6.56
N ASN A 196 23.53 4.44 -5.33
CA ASN A 196 23.42 3.42 -4.28
C ASN A 196 22.31 2.41 -4.61
N PHE A 197 21.23 2.87 -5.21
CA PHE A 197 20.13 2.01 -5.62
C PHE A 197 20.54 1.05 -6.74
N GLU A 198 21.25 1.54 -7.77
CA GLU A 198 21.77 0.70 -8.84
C GLU A 198 22.81 -0.30 -8.32
N LYS A 199 23.67 0.11 -7.37
CA LYS A 199 24.57 -0.82 -6.70
C LYS A 199 23.83 -1.90 -5.93
N LEU A 200 22.77 -1.53 -5.20
CA LEU A 200 21.90 -2.47 -4.49
C LEU A 200 21.25 -3.47 -5.47
N ARG A 201 20.70 -3.00 -6.57
CA ARG A 201 20.10 -3.86 -7.62
C ARG A 201 21.11 -4.86 -8.20
N LYS A 202 22.35 -4.45 -8.46
CA LYS A 202 23.41 -5.33 -8.94
C LYS A 202 23.83 -6.38 -7.92
N THR A 203 23.85 -6.05 -6.63
CA THR A 203 24.36 -6.94 -5.59
C THR A 203 23.30 -7.84 -4.99
N ARG A 204 22.03 -7.42 -4.97
CA ARG A 204 20.93 -8.14 -4.33
C ARG A 204 19.69 -8.29 -5.20
N GLY A 205 19.62 -7.56 -6.32
CA GLY A 205 18.42 -7.47 -7.14
C GLY A 205 18.22 -8.65 -8.09
N MET A 206 18.10 -8.36 -9.39
CA MET A 206 17.56 -9.29 -10.41
C MET A 206 18.27 -10.63 -10.52
N GLU A 207 19.59 -10.69 -10.30
CA GLU A 207 20.35 -11.94 -10.40
C GLU A 207 20.29 -12.80 -9.12
N HIS A 208 19.88 -12.20 -8.00
CA HIS A 208 19.95 -12.86 -6.70
C HIS A 208 18.59 -12.94 -5.98
N ASP A 209 17.52 -12.43 -6.58
CA ASP A 209 16.16 -12.36 -6.01
C ASP A 209 16.14 -11.80 -4.57
N GLY A 210 17.09 -10.90 -4.29
CA GLY A 210 17.31 -10.34 -2.95
C GLY A 210 16.56 -9.04 -2.67
N LEU A 211 15.75 -8.56 -3.62
CA LEU A 211 14.81 -7.45 -3.46
C LEU A 211 13.37 -7.96 -3.60
N VAL A 212 12.47 -7.29 -2.91
CA VAL A 212 11.03 -7.55 -3.08
C VAL A 212 10.59 -6.93 -4.41
N LEU A 213 10.25 -7.77 -5.38
CA LEU A 213 9.83 -7.34 -6.72
C LEU A 213 8.35 -6.92 -6.71
N PRO A 214 8.02 -5.68 -7.12
CA PRO A 214 6.65 -5.17 -7.08
C PRO A 214 5.62 -5.96 -7.88
N ASP A 215 6.01 -6.54 -9.01
CA ASP A 215 5.16 -7.38 -9.85
C ASP A 215 4.81 -8.71 -9.15
N LYS A 216 5.77 -9.33 -8.43
CA LYS A 216 5.53 -10.56 -7.66
C LYS A 216 4.67 -10.31 -6.42
N VAL A 217 4.85 -9.15 -5.80
CA VAL A 217 3.94 -8.69 -4.74
C VAL A 217 2.52 -8.51 -5.30
N ALA A 218 2.38 -7.93 -6.49
CA ALA A 218 1.07 -7.71 -7.13
C ALA A 218 0.32 -9.02 -7.39
N ASP A 219 1.02 -10.11 -7.75
CA ASP A 219 0.43 -11.44 -7.88
C ASP A 219 -0.21 -11.92 -6.56
N THR A 220 0.46 -11.67 -5.43
CA THR A 220 -0.09 -11.98 -4.11
C THR A 220 -1.34 -11.17 -3.80
N TYR A 221 -1.36 -9.86 -4.11
CA TYR A 221 -2.56 -9.02 -3.90
C TYR A 221 -3.75 -9.53 -4.70
N TYR A 222 -3.53 -9.91 -5.95
CA TYR A 222 -4.58 -10.49 -6.78
C TYR A 222 -5.07 -11.82 -6.18
N HIS A 223 -4.15 -12.73 -5.81
CA HIS A 223 -4.50 -14.00 -5.16
C HIS A 223 -5.35 -13.80 -3.90
N LEU A 224 -4.95 -12.88 -3.02
CA LEU A 224 -5.71 -12.57 -1.79
C LEU A 224 -7.13 -12.11 -2.10
N SER A 225 -7.33 -11.28 -3.13
CA SER A 225 -8.66 -10.80 -3.52
C SER A 225 -9.57 -11.90 -4.06
N LYS A 226 -9.01 -13.06 -4.46
CA LYS A 226 -9.73 -14.20 -5.05
C LYS A 226 -9.90 -15.38 -4.10
N GLN A 227 -9.41 -15.29 -2.88
CA GLN A 227 -9.53 -16.39 -1.91
C GLN A 227 -10.98 -16.72 -1.61
N HIS A 228 -11.25 -18.01 -1.49
CA HIS A 228 -12.57 -18.47 -1.06
C HIS A 228 -12.83 -18.08 0.39
N ARG A 229 -14.07 -17.65 0.70
CA ARG A 229 -14.46 -17.12 2.02
C ARG A 229 -14.25 -18.08 3.19
N SER A 230 -14.16 -19.38 2.94
CA SER A 230 -13.87 -20.38 3.99
C SER A 230 -12.40 -20.44 4.40
N ALA A 231 -11.52 -19.72 3.69
CA ALA A 231 -10.07 -19.75 3.92
C ALA A 231 -9.44 -18.37 3.60
N TRP A 232 -9.97 -17.33 4.21
CA TRP A 232 -9.44 -15.97 4.06
C TRP A 232 -8.18 -15.75 4.89
N THR A 233 -7.15 -15.22 4.25
CA THR A 233 -5.95 -14.73 4.93
C THR A 233 -6.23 -13.35 5.52
N TYR A 234 -6.07 -13.20 6.83
CA TYR A 234 -6.17 -11.88 7.48
C TYR A 234 -4.86 -11.11 7.44
N GLU A 235 -3.74 -11.76 7.75
CA GLU A 235 -2.42 -11.14 7.82
C GLU A 235 -1.39 -12.00 7.09
N ILE A 236 -0.53 -11.38 6.28
CA ILE A 236 0.51 -12.06 5.51
C ILE A 236 1.80 -11.25 5.52
N ASP A 237 2.93 -11.95 5.58
CA ASP A 237 4.29 -11.41 5.54
C ASP A 237 4.95 -11.76 4.20
N LEU A 238 5.42 -10.74 3.48
CA LEU A 238 6.08 -10.86 2.18
C LEU A 238 7.51 -10.34 2.26
N ARG A 239 8.47 -11.20 1.98
CA ARG A 239 9.89 -10.83 1.88
C ARG A 239 10.58 -11.61 0.78
N SER A 240 11.78 -11.16 0.40
CA SER A 240 12.64 -11.95 -0.47
C SER A 240 13.14 -13.19 0.28
N PHE A 241 13.41 -14.27 -0.44
CA PHE A 241 13.85 -15.54 0.15
C PHE A 241 15.18 -15.40 0.91
N SER A 242 16.03 -14.50 0.50
CA SER A 242 17.38 -14.29 1.07
C SER A 242 17.42 -13.26 2.21
N ASP A 243 16.30 -12.59 2.53
CA ASP A 243 16.22 -11.65 3.66
C ASP A 243 15.90 -12.37 4.97
N ASN A 244 16.45 -11.84 6.06
CA ASN A 244 16.06 -12.27 7.39
C ASN A 244 14.65 -11.76 7.71
N ALA A 245 13.87 -12.57 8.38
CA ALA A 245 12.58 -12.14 8.90
C ALA A 245 12.75 -10.98 9.88
N TRP A 246 11.76 -10.08 9.95
CA TRP A 246 11.81 -8.86 10.78
C TRP A 246 12.10 -9.13 12.27
N TRP A 247 11.75 -10.30 12.80
CA TRP A 247 12.06 -10.69 14.19
C TRP A 247 13.53 -11.12 14.39
N ASN A 248 14.26 -11.38 13.30
CA ASN A 248 15.69 -11.75 13.31
C ASN A 248 16.58 -10.61 12.79
N HIS A 249 16.03 -9.46 12.47
CA HIS A 249 16.86 -8.31 12.08
C HIS A 249 17.74 -7.89 13.26
N PRO A 250 19.04 -7.70 13.05
CA PRO A 250 19.89 -7.13 14.09
C PRO A 250 19.36 -5.76 14.49
N THR A 251 19.45 -5.45 15.77
CA THR A 251 19.13 -4.10 16.27
C THR A 251 20.09 -3.13 15.58
N LEU A 252 19.56 -2.19 14.81
CA LEU A 252 20.37 -1.12 14.24
C LEU A 252 20.87 -0.28 15.42
N ASN A 253 22.14 -0.47 15.79
CA ASN A 253 22.85 0.47 16.63
C ASN A 253 23.11 1.71 15.77
N ILE A 254 22.33 2.75 15.99
CA ILE A 254 22.50 4.06 15.37
C ILE A 254 23.47 4.85 16.22
#